data_2c98ada45305c13e729ea6d9c4cdd910
#
_entry.id   2c98ada45305c13e729ea6d9c4cdd910
#
_cell.length_a   1.000
_cell.length_b   1.000
_cell.length_c   1.000
_cell.angle_alpha   90.00
_cell.angle_beta   90.00
_cell.angle_gamma   90.00
#
_symmetry.space_group_name_H-M   'P 1'
#
loop_
_entity.id
_entity.type
_entity.pdbx_description
1 polymer ?
#
loop_
_entity_poly.entity_id
_entity_poly.type
_entity_poly.pdbx_seq_one_letter_code
_entity_poly.pdbx_strand_id
1 'polypeptide(L)'
;RWIELTLEAARSGSEGPFTTRDASTGAAIGSSRYLNVRATDRVVEIGWTWLNPSAWRSGANVEAKLMMMRHAFESLDCVRVEFKTDARNERSRAALAALPAQFEGILRNHMIVPDVGQRDSAYYSVIDSEWPEVRANLERRLAQGGGQAHATKPSEGLSLRYANAVEELAGLEPVWNALQAHHSEVTPDLGSRTPKRAMPDAWRIRRS
;
A
#
# COMPACT_ATOMS: atom_id res chain seq x y z
N ARG A 1 6.98 17.42 -2.26
CA ARG A 1 7.46 17.11 -0.93
C ARG A 1 7.30 15.64 -0.51
N TRP A 2 6.09 15.03 -0.61
CA TRP A 2 5.89 13.60 -0.38
C TRP A 2 6.75 12.75 -1.35
N ILE A 3 6.77 13.12 -2.63
CA ILE A 3 7.61 12.50 -3.66
C ILE A 3 9.09 12.58 -3.31
N GLU A 4 9.57 13.76 -2.93
CA GLU A 4 10.99 13.96 -2.55
C GLU A 4 11.41 13.05 -1.40
N LEU A 5 10.60 12.96 -0.34
CA LEU A 5 10.85 12.07 0.80
C LEU A 5 10.84 10.59 0.37
N THR A 6 9.92 10.22 -0.51
CA THR A 6 9.83 8.85 -1.03
C THR A 6 11.09 8.49 -1.84
N LEU A 7 11.59 9.41 -2.66
CA LEU A 7 12.82 9.21 -3.43
C LEU A 7 14.07 9.18 -2.55
N GLU A 8 14.10 10.00 -1.50
CA GLU A 8 15.20 9.98 -0.54
C GLU A 8 15.26 8.64 0.21
N ALA A 9 14.12 8.14 0.67
CA ALA A 9 14.01 6.82 1.28
C ALA A 9 14.41 5.69 0.30
N ALA A 10 14.06 5.82 -0.97
CA ALA A 10 14.49 4.87 -2.00
C ALA A 10 16.01 4.92 -2.25
N ARG A 11 16.59 6.12 -2.33
CA ARG A 11 18.05 6.30 -2.52
C ARG A 11 18.87 5.79 -1.34
N SER A 12 18.36 5.94 -0.13
CA SER A 12 18.99 5.40 1.08
C SER A 12 18.82 3.88 1.23
N GLY A 13 17.98 3.25 0.39
CA GLY A 13 17.65 1.84 0.49
C GLY A 13 16.73 1.49 1.67
N SER A 14 16.15 2.48 2.36
CA SER A 14 15.27 2.26 3.51
C SER A 14 13.85 1.86 3.09
N GLU A 15 13.42 2.23 1.87
CA GLU A 15 12.13 1.88 1.29
C GLU A 15 12.26 1.55 -0.20
N GLY A 16 11.39 0.67 -0.69
CA GLY A 16 11.26 0.34 -2.11
C GLY A 16 9.88 0.78 -2.64
N PRO A 17 9.72 2.01 -3.13
CA PRO A 17 8.46 2.49 -3.66
C PRO A 17 8.16 1.91 -5.04
N PHE A 18 6.89 1.53 -5.26
CA PHE A 18 6.36 1.06 -6.54
C PHE A 18 5.18 1.91 -6.97
N THR A 19 5.13 2.24 -8.25
CA THR A 19 3.95 2.81 -8.89
C THR A 19 3.10 1.69 -9.47
N THR A 20 1.82 1.64 -9.10
CA THR A 20 0.84 0.77 -9.75
C THR A 20 0.29 1.49 -10.98
N ARG A 21 0.44 0.87 -12.14
CA ARG A 21 -0.03 1.42 -13.42
C ARG A 21 -1.05 0.50 -14.06
N ASP A 22 -2.05 1.07 -14.66
CA ASP A 22 -2.95 0.35 -15.56
C ASP A 22 -2.16 -0.02 -16.82
N ALA A 23 -2.12 -1.29 -17.17
CA ALA A 23 -1.30 -1.77 -18.29
C ALA A 23 -1.85 -1.36 -19.65
N SER A 24 -3.16 -1.15 -19.77
CA SER A 24 -3.81 -0.78 -21.03
C SER A 24 -3.60 0.70 -21.38
N THR A 25 -3.63 1.57 -20.36
CA THR A 25 -3.53 3.02 -20.54
C THR A 25 -2.16 3.58 -20.19
N GLY A 26 -1.35 2.83 -19.42
CA GLY A 26 -0.12 3.31 -18.83
C GLY A 26 -0.31 4.32 -17.70
N ALA A 27 -1.56 4.64 -17.33
CA ALA A 27 -1.85 5.62 -16.30
C ALA A 27 -1.43 5.13 -14.91
N ALA A 28 -0.86 6.01 -14.11
CA ALA A 28 -0.57 5.74 -12.70
C ALA A 28 -1.90 5.75 -11.91
N ILE A 29 -2.23 4.63 -11.27
CA ILE A 29 -3.47 4.43 -10.52
C ILE A 29 -3.25 4.20 -9.03
N GLY A 30 -2.00 4.13 -8.57
CA GLY A 30 -1.70 3.91 -7.16
C GLY A 30 -0.23 3.75 -6.87
N SER A 31 0.06 3.47 -5.59
CA SER A 31 1.41 3.18 -5.12
C SER A 31 1.37 2.18 -3.96
N SER A 32 2.46 1.45 -3.80
CA SER A 32 2.78 0.61 -2.63
C SER A 32 4.27 0.67 -2.40
N ARG A 33 4.74 0.23 -1.22
CA ARG A 33 6.18 0.21 -0.91
C ARG A 33 6.57 -1.07 -0.22
N TYR A 34 7.81 -1.48 -0.44
CA TYR A 34 8.53 -2.28 0.52
C TYR A 34 9.09 -1.37 1.61
N LEU A 35 8.89 -1.77 2.85
CA LEU A 35 9.26 -1.06 4.07
C LEU A 35 9.97 -2.03 5.01
N ASN A 36 10.67 -1.49 6.00
CA ASN A 36 11.26 -2.28 7.08
C ASN A 36 12.01 -3.53 6.56
N VAL A 37 12.82 -3.33 5.51
CA VAL A 37 13.59 -4.41 4.90
C VAL A 37 14.63 -4.92 5.90
N ARG A 38 14.46 -6.16 6.35
CA ARG A 38 15.41 -6.86 7.23
C ARG A 38 16.11 -7.95 6.42
N ALA A 39 17.14 -7.55 5.68
CA ALA A 39 17.82 -8.43 4.72
C ALA A 39 18.41 -9.68 5.39
N THR A 40 19.01 -9.54 6.59
CA THR A 40 19.56 -10.66 7.37
C THR A 40 18.49 -11.67 7.77
N ASP A 41 17.28 -11.19 8.07
CA ASP A 41 16.14 -12.02 8.48
C ASP A 41 15.32 -12.49 7.26
N ARG A 42 15.62 -11.97 6.06
CA ARG A 42 14.87 -12.19 4.81
C ARG A 42 13.39 -11.82 4.95
N VAL A 43 13.10 -10.67 5.56
CA VAL A 43 11.75 -10.17 5.85
C VAL A 43 11.53 -8.79 5.24
N VAL A 44 10.36 -8.57 4.70
CA VAL A 44 9.93 -7.28 4.16
C VAL A 44 8.50 -6.97 4.55
N GLU A 45 8.19 -5.70 4.80
CA GLU A 45 6.81 -5.21 4.96
C GLU A 45 6.31 -4.62 3.64
N ILE A 46 5.07 -4.94 3.23
CA ILE A 46 4.37 -4.25 2.15
C ILE A 46 3.36 -3.29 2.76
N GLY A 47 3.56 -2.01 2.54
CA GLY A 47 2.72 -0.97 3.13
C GLY A 47 2.55 0.27 2.25
N TRP A 48 2.04 1.35 2.87
CA TRP A 48 1.75 2.63 2.20
C TRP A 48 0.97 2.47 0.90
N THR A 49 0.07 1.48 0.87
CA THR A 49 -0.74 1.17 -0.31
C THR A 49 -1.91 2.11 -0.40
N TRP A 50 -2.04 2.75 -1.55
CA TRP A 50 -3.21 3.51 -1.92
C TRP A 50 -3.49 3.33 -3.42
N LEU A 51 -4.75 3.48 -3.80
CA LEU A 51 -5.23 3.40 -5.17
C LEU A 51 -6.22 4.53 -5.43
N ASN A 52 -6.22 5.02 -6.66
CA ASN A 52 -7.23 5.94 -7.14
C ASN A 52 -8.64 5.34 -6.91
N PRO A 53 -9.62 6.14 -6.46
CA PRO A 53 -11.00 5.67 -6.30
C PRO A 53 -11.58 4.95 -7.51
N SER A 54 -11.22 5.36 -8.73
CA SER A 54 -11.64 4.68 -9.98
C SER A 54 -11.13 3.24 -10.09
N ALA A 55 -10.04 2.91 -9.40
CA ALA A 55 -9.46 1.56 -9.37
C ALA A 55 -9.93 0.72 -8.16
N TRP A 56 -10.82 1.26 -7.31
CA TRP A 56 -11.35 0.50 -6.19
C TRP A 56 -12.29 -0.61 -6.69
N ARG A 57 -12.22 -1.78 -6.06
CA ARG A 57 -13.02 -2.98 -6.39
C ARG A 57 -12.76 -3.55 -7.80
N SER A 58 -11.73 -3.07 -8.51
CA SER A 58 -11.34 -3.59 -9.83
C SER A 58 -10.45 -4.83 -9.77
N GLY A 59 -10.05 -5.29 -8.58
CA GLY A 59 -9.01 -6.31 -8.44
C GLY A 59 -7.59 -5.76 -8.37
N ALA A 60 -7.37 -4.50 -8.73
CA ALA A 60 -6.03 -3.89 -8.80
C ALA A 60 -5.21 -4.02 -7.51
N ASN A 61 -5.84 -3.90 -6.33
CA ASN A 61 -5.13 -4.10 -5.06
C ASN A 61 -4.66 -5.55 -4.89
N VAL A 62 -5.48 -6.50 -5.27
CA VAL A 62 -5.16 -7.94 -5.17
C VAL A 62 -4.03 -8.27 -6.12
N GLU A 63 -4.08 -7.80 -7.36
CA GLU A 63 -3.06 -8.03 -8.37
C GLU A 63 -1.72 -7.37 -7.99
N ALA A 64 -1.74 -6.12 -7.54
CA ALA A 64 -0.54 -5.44 -7.05
C ALA A 64 0.10 -6.20 -5.87
N LYS A 65 -0.68 -6.69 -4.91
CA LYS A 65 -0.18 -7.48 -3.79
C LYS A 65 0.37 -8.83 -4.23
N LEU A 66 -0.30 -9.50 -5.17
CA LEU A 66 0.20 -10.75 -5.77
C LEU A 66 1.56 -10.53 -6.43
N MET A 67 1.72 -9.49 -7.24
CA MET A 67 2.98 -9.17 -7.91
C MET A 67 4.10 -8.87 -6.91
N MET A 68 3.83 -8.06 -5.89
CA MET A 68 4.82 -7.71 -4.87
C MET A 68 5.20 -8.93 -4.02
N MET A 69 4.24 -9.72 -3.54
CA MET A 69 4.54 -10.94 -2.78
C MET A 69 5.31 -11.96 -3.63
N ARG A 70 4.94 -12.11 -4.90
CA ARG A 70 5.68 -12.98 -5.83
C ARG A 70 7.14 -12.53 -5.94
N HIS A 71 7.39 -11.25 -6.14
CA HIS A 71 8.75 -10.73 -6.19
C HIS A 71 9.51 -10.94 -4.86
N ALA A 72 8.85 -10.71 -3.72
CA ALA A 72 9.47 -10.92 -2.41
C ALA A 72 9.88 -12.38 -2.19
N PHE A 73 8.97 -13.34 -2.45
CA PHE A 73 9.26 -14.76 -2.19
C PHE A 73 10.11 -15.41 -3.28
N GLU A 74 9.83 -15.11 -4.56
CA GLU A 74 10.43 -15.85 -5.67
C GLU A 74 11.71 -15.20 -6.24
N SER A 75 11.92 -13.89 -6.02
CA SER A 75 13.09 -13.17 -6.52
C SER A 75 14.03 -12.70 -5.41
N LEU A 76 13.47 -12.25 -4.26
CA LEU A 76 14.26 -11.77 -3.14
C LEU A 76 14.48 -12.82 -2.06
N ASP A 77 13.95 -14.03 -2.24
CA ASP A 77 14.09 -15.16 -1.31
C ASP A 77 13.67 -14.83 0.13
N CYS A 78 12.64 -13.97 0.27
CA CYS A 78 12.08 -13.65 1.58
C CYS A 78 11.41 -14.87 2.18
N VAL A 79 11.54 -15.04 3.50
CA VAL A 79 10.83 -16.09 4.26
C VAL A 79 9.53 -15.56 4.86
N ARG A 80 9.33 -14.22 4.86
CA ARG A 80 8.16 -13.59 5.44
C ARG A 80 7.87 -12.25 4.78
N VAL A 81 6.61 -12.00 4.48
CA VAL A 81 6.08 -10.70 4.07
C VAL A 81 5.10 -10.21 5.13
N GLU A 82 5.33 -9.02 5.64
CA GLU A 82 4.51 -8.39 6.68
C GLU A 82 3.58 -7.33 6.11
N PHE A 83 2.46 -7.14 6.80
CA PHE A 83 1.51 -6.05 6.55
C PHE A 83 1.11 -5.44 7.88
N LYS A 84 0.93 -4.12 7.89
CA LYS A 84 0.56 -3.39 9.09
C LYS A 84 -0.50 -2.34 8.77
N THR A 85 -1.49 -2.22 9.65
CA THR A 85 -2.49 -1.16 9.57
C THR A 85 -2.87 -0.63 10.94
N ASP A 86 -3.54 0.52 11.02
CA ASP A 86 -4.17 0.98 12.26
C ASP A 86 -5.20 -0.06 12.70
N ALA A 87 -5.18 -0.42 13.99
CA ALA A 87 -6.11 -1.42 14.53
C ALA A 87 -7.59 -1.03 14.35
N ARG A 88 -7.87 0.27 14.25
CA ARG A 88 -9.21 0.84 14.02
C ARG A 88 -9.60 0.89 12.54
N ASN A 89 -8.66 0.69 11.62
CA ASN A 89 -8.93 0.75 10.18
C ASN A 89 -9.54 -0.59 9.71
N GLU A 90 -10.84 -0.75 9.95
CA GLU A 90 -11.58 -1.96 9.59
C GLU A 90 -11.51 -2.30 8.10
N ARG A 91 -11.54 -1.28 7.23
CA ARG A 91 -11.43 -1.47 5.78
C ARG A 91 -10.09 -2.10 5.41
N SER A 92 -8.99 -1.60 5.95
CA SER A 92 -7.66 -2.14 5.68
C SER A 92 -7.52 -3.54 6.28
N ARG A 93 -8.01 -3.75 7.49
CA ARG A 93 -8.01 -5.08 8.14
C ARG A 93 -8.78 -6.11 7.33
N ALA A 94 -9.98 -5.76 6.85
CA ALA A 94 -10.77 -6.63 5.98
C ALA A 94 -10.05 -6.94 4.66
N ALA A 95 -9.38 -5.95 4.07
CA ALA A 95 -8.59 -6.16 2.85
C ALA A 95 -7.40 -7.10 3.08
N LEU A 96 -6.72 -7.01 4.23
CA LEU A 96 -5.61 -7.90 4.59
C LEU A 96 -6.09 -9.33 4.90
N ALA A 97 -7.18 -9.48 5.64
CA ALA A 97 -7.80 -10.79 5.87
C ALA A 97 -8.23 -11.45 4.55
N ALA A 98 -8.68 -10.64 3.58
CA ALA A 98 -9.03 -11.13 2.26
C ALA A 98 -7.81 -11.50 1.39
N LEU A 99 -6.57 -11.15 1.76
CA LEU A 99 -5.33 -11.59 1.10
C LEU A 99 -4.82 -12.95 1.59
N PRO A 100 -5.57 -13.77 2.25
CA PRO A 100 -5.23 -14.85 3.21
C PRO A 100 -3.96 -14.59 4.04
N ALA A 101 -3.73 -13.34 4.45
CA ALA A 101 -2.64 -13.03 5.37
C ALA A 101 -3.04 -13.40 6.80
N GLN A 102 -2.19 -14.12 7.50
CA GLN A 102 -2.42 -14.54 8.89
C GLN A 102 -2.38 -13.32 9.82
N PHE A 103 -3.42 -13.17 10.66
CA PHE A 103 -3.41 -12.15 11.71
C PHE A 103 -2.48 -12.57 12.85
N GLU A 104 -1.53 -11.72 13.18
CA GLU A 104 -0.50 -11.98 14.21
C GLU A 104 -0.85 -11.38 15.57
N GLY A 105 -1.59 -10.28 15.56
CA GLY A 105 -1.94 -9.58 16.79
C GLY A 105 -2.00 -8.06 16.64
N ILE A 106 -2.21 -7.39 17.79
CA ILE A 106 -2.22 -5.93 17.90
C ILE A 106 -1.07 -5.48 18.79
N LEU A 107 -0.18 -4.67 18.24
CA LEU A 107 0.81 -3.95 19.02
C LEU A 107 0.18 -2.65 19.55
N ARG A 108 -0.02 -2.59 20.86
CA ARG A 108 -0.57 -1.41 21.54
C ARG A 108 0.44 -0.29 21.60
N ASN A 109 -0.01 0.96 21.41
CA ASN A 109 0.85 2.16 21.43
C ASN A 109 2.07 2.03 20.51
N HIS A 110 1.90 1.37 19.36
CA HIS A 110 3.01 1.00 18.48
C HIS A 110 3.65 2.19 17.80
N MET A 111 2.89 3.23 17.52
CA MET A 111 3.36 4.43 16.81
C MET A 111 2.74 5.70 17.41
N ILE A 112 3.49 6.79 17.30
CA ILE A 112 2.92 8.15 17.46
C ILE A 112 2.65 8.68 16.06
N VAL A 113 1.39 8.92 15.77
CA VAL A 113 0.97 9.54 14.51
C VAL A 113 0.69 11.02 14.77
N PRO A 114 1.36 11.93 14.06
CA PRO A 114 1.09 13.36 14.20
C PRO A 114 -0.40 13.68 14.09
N ASP A 115 -0.89 14.55 14.94
CA ASP A 115 -2.30 14.99 15.04
C ASP A 115 -3.33 13.92 15.42
N VAL A 116 -2.95 12.64 15.50
CA VAL A 116 -3.82 11.51 15.91
C VAL A 116 -3.44 10.98 17.30
N GLY A 117 -2.16 11.08 17.65
CA GLY A 117 -1.64 10.56 18.93
C GLY A 117 -1.17 9.10 18.82
N GLN A 118 -1.35 8.35 19.90
CA GLN A 118 -0.97 6.95 19.99
C GLN A 118 -1.83 6.09 19.04
N ARG A 119 -1.17 5.21 18.33
CA ARG A 119 -1.80 4.27 17.40
C ARG A 119 -1.44 2.84 17.76
N ASP A 120 -2.45 2.02 17.91
CA ASP A 120 -2.31 0.57 17.91
C ASP A 120 -2.22 0.06 16.47
N SER A 121 -1.36 -0.91 16.23
CA SER A 121 -1.19 -1.49 14.90
C SER A 121 -1.56 -2.96 14.88
N ALA A 122 -2.46 -3.32 13.97
CA ALA A 122 -2.77 -4.71 13.64
C ALA A 122 -1.74 -5.22 12.63
N TYR A 123 -1.08 -6.33 12.96
CA TYR A 123 -0.09 -7.00 12.14
C TYR A 123 -0.66 -8.25 11.50
N TYR A 124 -0.25 -8.46 10.26
CA TYR A 124 -0.58 -9.63 9.45
C TYR A 124 0.68 -10.07 8.72
N SER A 125 0.75 -11.33 8.33
CA SER A 125 1.85 -11.85 7.53
C SER A 125 1.43 -12.97 6.59
N VAL A 126 2.32 -13.24 5.64
CA VAL A 126 2.39 -14.48 4.86
C VAL A 126 3.83 -14.98 4.98
N ILE A 127 4.02 -16.27 5.23
CA ILE A 127 5.32 -16.91 5.25
C ILE A 127 5.56 -17.74 3.99
N ASP A 128 6.81 -18.10 3.73
CA ASP A 128 7.23 -18.82 2.53
C ASP A 128 6.51 -20.16 2.33
N SER A 129 6.28 -20.89 3.43
CA SER A 129 5.54 -22.17 3.38
C SER A 129 4.05 -21.99 3.04
N GLU A 130 3.45 -20.84 3.30
CA GLU A 130 2.05 -20.50 2.96
C GLU A 130 1.92 -19.93 1.54
N TRP A 131 3.01 -19.39 0.99
CA TRP A 131 3.00 -18.67 -0.27
C TRP A 131 2.38 -19.44 -1.44
N PRO A 132 2.65 -20.74 -1.67
CA PRO A 132 2.03 -21.47 -2.77
C PRO A 132 0.50 -21.47 -2.73
N GLU A 133 -0.09 -21.63 -1.53
CA GLU A 133 -1.54 -21.63 -1.36
C GLU A 133 -2.12 -20.21 -1.49
N VAL A 134 -1.49 -19.22 -0.85
CA VAL A 134 -1.88 -17.80 -0.96
C VAL A 134 -1.85 -17.34 -2.41
N ARG A 135 -0.77 -17.65 -3.14
CA ARG A 135 -0.64 -17.35 -4.56
C ARG A 135 -1.79 -17.95 -5.38
N ALA A 136 -2.04 -19.25 -5.24
CA ALA A 136 -3.10 -19.93 -5.97
C ALA A 136 -4.49 -19.35 -5.65
N ASN A 137 -4.74 -18.94 -4.40
CA ASN A 137 -5.97 -18.26 -4.00
C ASN A 137 -6.14 -16.92 -4.71
N LEU A 138 -5.11 -16.08 -4.70
CA LEU A 138 -5.15 -14.76 -5.32
C LEU A 138 -5.30 -14.84 -6.84
N GLU A 139 -4.60 -15.78 -7.50
CA GLU A 139 -4.72 -16.03 -8.93
C GLU A 139 -6.17 -16.46 -9.31
N ARG A 140 -6.77 -17.37 -8.54
CA ARG A 140 -8.18 -17.78 -8.74
C ARG A 140 -9.14 -16.59 -8.59
N ARG A 141 -8.94 -15.75 -7.57
CA ARG A 141 -9.78 -14.57 -7.33
C ARG A 141 -9.70 -13.57 -8.47
N LEU A 142 -8.52 -13.34 -9.01
CA LEU A 142 -8.34 -12.47 -10.18
C LEU A 142 -9.02 -13.04 -11.41
N ALA A 143 -8.93 -14.37 -11.64
CA ALA A 143 -9.62 -15.03 -12.73
C ALA A 143 -11.16 -14.95 -12.61
N GLN A 144 -11.69 -15.00 -11.37
CA GLN A 144 -13.14 -14.91 -11.12
C GLN A 144 -13.65 -13.47 -11.09
N GLY A 145 -12.85 -12.52 -10.61
CA GLY A 145 -13.19 -11.10 -10.49
C GLY A 145 -13.21 -10.35 -11.84
N GLY A 146 -12.62 -10.90 -12.87
CA GLY A 146 -12.69 -10.38 -14.24
C GLY A 146 -14.10 -10.42 -14.88
N GLY A 147 -15.10 -10.97 -14.17
CA GLY A 147 -16.47 -11.14 -14.68
C GLY A 147 -17.52 -10.14 -14.16
N GLN A 148 -17.22 -9.25 -13.22
CA GLN A 148 -18.23 -8.37 -12.59
C GLN A 148 -17.93 -6.86 -12.55
N ALA A 149 -16.95 -6.36 -13.24
CA ALA A 149 -16.77 -4.92 -13.43
C ALA A 149 -17.04 -4.60 -14.89
N HIS A 150 -18.09 -3.81 -15.14
CA HIS A 150 -18.48 -3.21 -16.43
C HIS A 150 -17.67 -3.66 -17.64
N ALA A 151 -18.35 -4.17 -18.67
CA ALA A 151 -17.83 -4.68 -19.95
C ALA A 151 -16.86 -3.71 -20.67
N THR A 152 -15.72 -3.52 -20.11
CA THR A 152 -14.49 -3.16 -20.81
C THR A 152 -13.63 -4.42 -20.82
N LYS A 153 -13.10 -4.76 -21.99
CA LYS A 153 -12.23 -5.93 -22.28
C LYS A 153 -11.37 -6.32 -21.09
N PRO A 154 -11.03 -7.63 -20.88
CA PRO A 154 -10.09 -8.02 -19.83
C PRO A 154 -8.90 -7.09 -19.93
N SER A 155 -8.66 -6.34 -18.85
CA SER A 155 -7.50 -5.47 -18.77
C SER A 155 -6.26 -6.36 -18.96
N GLU A 156 -5.38 -5.96 -19.85
CA GLU A 156 -4.07 -6.61 -20.01
C GLU A 156 -3.24 -6.36 -18.75
N GLY A 157 -3.68 -6.86 -17.60
CA GLY A 157 -2.97 -6.90 -16.33
C GLY A 157 -2.52 -5.55 -15.76
N LEU A 158 -1.95 -5.57 -14.58
CA LEU A 158 -1.22 -4.46 -13.99
C LEU A 158 0.27 -4.57 -14.31
N SER A 159 0.95 -3.44 -14.37
CA SER A 159 2.40 -3.41 -14.29
C SER A 159 2.84 -2.72 -13.01
N LEU A 160 3.83 -3.30 -12.31
CA LEU A 160 4.53 -2.65 -11.22
C LEU A 160 5.89 -2.17 -11.75
N ARG A 161 6.18 -0.90 -11.52
CA ARG A 161 7.49 -0.34 -11.78
C ARG A 161 8.07 0.25 -10.51
N TYR A 162 9.34 0.01 -10.29
CA TYR A 162 10.09 0.71 -9.25
C TYR A 162 10.16 2.19 -9.60
N ALA A 163 9.63 3.03 -8.71
CA ALA A 163 9.63 4.48 -8.93
C ALA A 163 10.97 5.06 -8.48
N ASN A 164 11.87 5.26 -9.44
CA ASN A 164 13.21 5.80 -9.19
C ASN A 164 13.40 7.22 -9.74
N ALA A 165 12.40 7.78 -10.40
CA ALA A 165 12.42 9.12 -10.96
C ALA A 165 11.30 9.98 -10.40
N VAL A 166 11.55 11.28 -10.22
CA VAL A 166 10.57 12.26 -9.73
C VAL A 166 9.35 12.32 -10.63
N GLU A 167 9.58 12.23 -11.95
CA GLU A 167 8.54 12.28 -12.97
C GLU A 167 7.55 11.11 -12.86
N GLU A 168 8.02 9.92 -12.48
CA GLU A 168 7.15 8.76 -12.29
C GLU A 168 6.21 8.91 -11.08
N LEU A 169 6.66 9.64 -10.04
CA LEU A 169 5.87 9.90 -8.85
C LEU A 169 5.02 11.19 -8.96
N ALA A 170 5.41 12.15 -9.78
CA ALA A 170 4.69 13.42 -9.95
C ALA A 170 3.25 13.20 -10.43
N GLY A 171 3.01 12.22 -11.30
CA GLY A 171 1.68 11.85 -11.74
C GLY A 171 0.75 11.30 -10.65
N LEU A 172 1.28 10.95 -9.48
CA LEU A 172 0.52 10.41 -8.34
C LEU A 172 0.08 11.48 -7.34
N GLU A 173 0.69 12.66 -7.35
CA GLU A 173 0.41 13.72 -6.38
C GLU A 173 -1.04 14.23 -6.43
N PRO A 174 -1.66 14.50 -7.59
CA PRO A 174 -3.07 14.88 -7.66
C PRO A 174 -3.99 13.80 -7.12
N VAL A 175 -3.68 12.52 -7.37
CA VAL A 175 -4.46 11.38 -6.90
C VAL A 175 -4.34 11.23 -5.39
N TRP A 176 -3.15 11.44 -4.83
CA TRP A 176 -2.92 11.45 -3.39
C TRP A 176 -3.72 12.56 -2.68
N ASN A 177 -3.69 13.77 -3.23
CA ASN A 177 -4.44 14.90 -2.68
C ASN A 177 -5.95 14.66 -2.72
N ALA A 178 -6.47 14.06 -3.81
CA ALA A 178 -7.87 13.68 -3.93
C ALA A 178 -8.28 12.62 -2.89
N LEU A 179 -7.41 11.64 -2.61
CA LEU A 179 -7.66 10.62 -1.59
C LEU A 179 -7.68 11.19 -0.18
N GLN A 180 -6.80 12.13 0.12
CA GLN A 180 -6.79 12.81 1.42
C GLN A 180 -8.05 13.65 1.63
N ALA A 181 -8.53 14.36 0.60
CA ALA A 181 -9.77 15.10 0.65
C ALA A 181 -10.96 14.15 0.91
N HIS A 182 -11.03 13.03 0.21
CA HIS A 182 -12.10 12.03 0.38
C HIS A 182 -12.07 11.36 1.77
N HIS A 183 -10.88 11.12 2.33
CA HIS A 183 -10.75 10.57 3.68
C HIS A 183 -11.26 11.52 4.76
N SER A 184 -11.16 12.83 4.53
CA SER A 184 -11.67 13.87 5.41
C SER A 184 -13.20 13.97 5.36
N GLU A 185 -13.84 13.56 4.26
CA GLU A 185 -15.30 13.57 4.09
C GLU A 185 -15.99 12.32 4.65
N VAL A 186 -15.27 11.20 4.75
CA VAL A 186 -15.84 9.88 5.17
C VAL A 186 -15.65 9.60 6.66
N THR A 187 -14.86 10.38 7.39
CA THR A 187 -14.77 10.29 8.84
C THR A 187 -15.93 11.09 9.46
N PRO A 188 -16.91 10.46 10.13
CA PRO A 188 -17.92 11.21 10.85
C PRO A 188 -17.26 12.06 11.92
N ASP A 189 -17.67 13.32 11.99
CA ASP A 189 -17.26 14.29 12.99
C ASP A 189 -17.42 13.71 14.40
N LEU A 190 -16.34 13.23 14.98
CA LEU A 190 -16.20 13.00 16.42
C LEU A 190 -15.74 14.31 17.04
N GLY A 191 -16.64 15.32 16.98
CA GLY A 191 -16.71 16.48 17.85
C GLY A 191 -15.39 17.04 18.38
N SER A 192 -14.46 17.46 17.54
CA SER A 192 -13.39 18.36 17.96
C SER A 192 -12.95 19.25 16.80
N ARG A 193 -13.08 20.52 17.03
CA ARG A 193 -12.58 21.60 16.19
C ARG A 193 -11.08 21.47 15.99
N THR A 194 -10.65 20.96 14.85
CA THR A 194 -9.24 21.09 14.42
C THR A 194 -9.20 21.62 12.99
N PRO A 195 -8.38 22.64 12.72
CA PRO A 195 -8.27 23.23 11.39
C PRO A 195 -7.66 22.24 10.40
N LYS A 196 -8.08 22.29 9.13
CA LYS A 196 -7.46 21.61 8.00
C LYS A 196 -5.95 21.85 8.02
N ARG A 197 -5.15 20.88 8.47
CA ARG A 197 -3.70 21.03 8.55
C ARG A 197 -3.02 20.40 7.33
N ALA A 198 -2.17 21.21 6.71
CA ALA A 198 -1.10 20.76 5.85
C ALA A 198 -0.23 19.69 6.56
N MET A 199 0.51 18.86 5.81
CA MET A 199 1.46 17.89 6.34
C MET A 199 2.18 18.36 7.60
N PRO A 200 2.35 17.52 8.64
CA PRO A 200 3.01 17.87 9.89
C PRO A 200 4.39 18.49 9.67
N ASP A 201 4.76 19.44 10.52
CA ASP A 201 6.04 20.17 10.41
C ASP A 201 7.28 19.26 10.55
N ALA A 202 7.14 18.11 11.21
CA ALA A 202 8.19 17.08 11.26
C ALA A 202 8.56 16.52 9.88
N TRP A 203 7.68 16.70 8.90
CA TRP A 203 7.88 16.35 7.49
C TRP A 203 8.24 17.59 6.65
N ARG A 204 8.46 18.75 7.28
CA ARG A 204 8.91 19.98 6.63
C ARG A 204 10.43 20.08 6.71
N ILE A 205 11.12 19.76 5.61
CA ILE A 205 12.55 20.06 5.46
C ILE A 205 12.70 21.57 5.48
N ARG A 206 13.47 22.11 6.46
CA ARG A 206 13.90 23.52 6.42
C ARG A 206 14.78 23.69 5.19
N ARG A 207 14.45 24.66 4.34
CA ARG A 207 15.39 25.14 3.32
C ARG A 207 16.44 25.97 4.06
N SER A 208 17.69 25.58 3.97
CA SER A 208 18.85 26.44 4.18
C SER A 208 19.18 27.14 2.88
#